data_a558dc285862dd7ccfad025225133a49
#
_entry.id   a558dc285862dd7ccfad025225133a49
#
_cell.length_a   1.000
_cell.length_b   1.000
_cell.length_c   1.000
_cell.angle_alpha   90.00
_cell.angle_beta   90.00
_cell.angle_gamma   90.00
#
_symmetry.space_group_name_H-M   'P 1'
#
loop_
_entity.id
_entity.type
_entity.pdbx_description
1 polymer ?
#
loop_
_entity_poly.entity_id
_entity_poly.type
_entity_poly.pdbx_seq_one_letter_code
_entity_poly.pdbx_strand_id
1 'polypeptide(L)'
;DAGGVAYGLGAALCYTLQNILLATKLKKYSPMTNLFYMFLFSAAASLVFTAAAGELPGVAYILTTPGVLAANLGLGLVCSLAAQWLYTAALKTIPASRASIAATFEPVAAALFGLVLFGQKMDGFGVAGIVCEIAALVLLQLPAPAKRKG
;
A
#
# COMPACT_ATOMS: atom_id res chain seq x y z
N ASP A 1 -5.15 15.10 14.71
CA ASP A 1 -6.58 15.08 14.44
C ASP A 1 -7.11 13.64 14.62
N ALA A 2 -8.03 13.45 15.60
CA ALA A 2 -8.57 12.14 15.95
C ALA A 2 -9.31 11.47 14.76
N GLY A 3 -9.94 12.26 13.88
CA GLY A 3 -10.59 11.77 12.67
C GLY A 3 -9.60 11.11 11.72
N GLY A 4 -8.47 11.75 11.46
CA GLY A 4 -7.41 11.20 10.60
C GLY A 4 -6.87 9.87 11.14
N VAL A 5 -6.68 9.76 12.45
CA VAL A 5 -6.24 8.51 13.10
C VAL A 5 -7.29 7.41 12.90
N ALA A 6 -8.58 7.72 13.09
CA ALA A 6 -9.66 6.75 12.89
C ALA A 6 -9.74 6.24 11.45
N TYR A 7 -9.63 7.14 10.46
CA TYR A 7 -9.57 6.74 9.04
C TYR A 7 -8.33 5.90 8.73
N GLY A 8 -7.15 6.25 9.29
CA GLY A 8 -5.92 5.49 9.13
C GLY A 8 -6.05 4.06 9.68
N LEU A 9 -6.62 3.91 10.87
CA LEU A 9 -6.88 2.59 11.47
C LEU A 9 -7.88 1.77 10.64
N GLY A 10 -8.94 2.40 10.15
CA GLY A 10 -9.91 1.76 9.25
C GLY A 10 -9.25 1.25 7.97
N ALA A 11 -8.42 2.08 7.34
CA ALA A 11 -7.67 1.71 6.14
C ALA A 11 -6.70 0.54 6.41
N ALA A 12 -6.00 0.56 7.54
CA ALA A 12 -5.09 -0.52 7.94
C ALA A 12 -5.82 -1.86 8.14
N LEU A 13 -7.01 -1.85 8.75
CA LEU A 13 -7.84 -3.05 8.90
C LEU A 13 -8.31 -3.59 7.55
N CYS A 14 -8.79 -2.73 6.66
CA CYS A 14 -9.21 -3.11 5.30
C CYS A 14 -8.03 -3.70 4.51
N TYR A 15 -6.86 -3.08 4.58
CA TYR A 15 -5.65 -3.56 3.91
C TYR A 15 -5.19 -4.92 4.45
N THR A 16 -5.24 -5.11 5.77
CA THR A 16 -4.92 -6.40 6.40
C THR A 16 -5.88 -7.50 5.94
N LEU A 17 -7.18 -7.21 5.92
CA LEU A 17 -8.20 -8.16 5.46
C LEU A 17 -8.00 -8.52 3.99
N GLN A 18 -7.70 -7.53 3.13
CA GLN A 18 -7.37 -7.75 1.72
C GLN A 18 -6.18 -8.71 1.56
N ASN A 19 -5.09 -8.48 2.30
CA ASN A 19 -3.90 -9.33 2.24
C ASN A 19 -4.19 -10.77 2.68
N ILE A 20 -4.96 -10.96 3.74
CA ILE A 20 -5.38 -12.29 4.21
C ILE A 20 -6.23 -12.98 3.14
N LEU A 21 -7.17 -12.29 2.52
CA LEU A 21 -8.01 -12.84 1.47
C LEU A 21 -7.19 -13.23 0.23
N LEU A 22 -6.26 -12.38 -0.20
CA LEU A 22 -5.33 -12.67 -1.32
C LEU A 22 -4.48 -13.90 -1.03
N ALA A 23 -3.94 -14.01 0.18
CA ALA A 23 -3.05 -15.10 0.57
C ALA A 23 -3.78 -16.44 0.80
N THR A 24 -5.09 -16.41 1.08
CA THR A 24 -5.88 -17.60 1.45
C THR A 24 -6.90 -17.95 0.37
N LYS A 25 -7.99 -17.20 0.29
CA LYS A 25 -9.14 -17.50 -0.56
C LYS A 25 -8.90 -17.21 -2.04
N LEU A 26 -8.18 -16.13 -2.34
CA LEU A 26 -7.97 -15.64 -3.70
C LEU A 26 -6.68 -16.19 -4.33
N LYS A 27 -5.86 -16.91 -3.58
CA LYS A 27 -4.62 -17.54 -4.08
C LYS A 27 -4.84 -18.47 -5.28
N LYS A 28 -6.02 -19.08 -5.39
CA LYS A 28 -6.39 -19.96 -6.49
C LYS A 28 -6.56 -19.24 -7.85
N TYR A 29 -6.86 -17.93 -7.82
CA TYR A 29 -7.04 -17.15 -9.04
C TYR A 29 -5.70 -16.57 -9.52
N SER A 30 -5.64 -16.18 -10.81
CA SER A 30 -4.43 -15.53 -11.33
C SER A 30 -4.23 -14.15 -10.67
N PRO A 31 -2.97 -13.67 -10.53
CA PRO A 31 -2.73 -12.31 -10.03
C PRO A 31 -3.48 -11.25 -10.83
N MET A 32 -3.55 -11.43 -12.16
CA MET A 32 -4.23 -10.50 -13.06
C MET A 32 -5.74 -10.46 -12.81
N THR A 33 -6.36 -11.61 -12.57
CA THR A 33 -7.79 -11.70 -12.23
C THR A 33 -8.08 -10.96 -10.92
N ASN A 34 -7.27 -11.21 -9.89
CA ASN A 34 -7.42 -10.54 -8.60
C ASN A 34 -7.29 -9.02 -8.74
N LEU A 35 -6.30 -8.56 -9.48
CA LEU A 35 -6.09 -7.13 -9.74
C LEU A 35 -7.24 -6.50 -10.50
N PHE A 36 -7.72 -7.18 -11.55
CA PHE A 36 -8.84 -6.65 -12.34
C PHE A 36 -10.07 -6.35 -11.47
N TYR A 37 -10.50 -7.32 -10.66
CA TYR A 37 -11.63 -7.10 -9.77
C TYR A 37 -11.34 -6.08 -8.67
N MET A 38 -10.15 -6.10 -8.10
CA MET A 38 -9.74 -5.14 -7.07
C MET A 38 -9.81 -3.71 -7.61
N PHE A 39 -9.21 -3.43 -8.77
CA PHE A 39 -9.25 -2.11 -9.37
C PHE A 39 -10.63 -1.72 -9.86
N LEU A 40 -11.42 -2.67 -10.39
CA LEU A 40 -12.80 -2.42 -10.81
C LEU A 40 -13.67 -1.93 -9.64
N PHE A 41 -13.66 -2.67 -8.53
CA PHE A 41 -14.43 -2.30 -7.35
C PHE A 41 -13.91 -1.01 -6.70
N SER A 42 -12.58 -0.82 -6.67
CA SER A 42 -11.98 0.39 -6.15
C SER A 42 -12.37 1.62 -6.99
N ALA A 43 -12.31 1.50 -8.31
CA ALA A 43 -12.72 2.58 -9.22
C ALA A 43 -14.22 2.91 -9.07
N ALA A 44 -15.08 1.89 -8.98
CA ALA A 44 -16.51 2.09 -8.78
C ALA A 44 -16.79 2.79 -7.43
N ALA A 45 -16.17 2.33 -6.34
CA ALA A 45 -16.31 2.95 -5.04
C ALA A 45 -15.80 4.40 -5.04
N SER A 46 -14.62 4.65 -5.61
CA SER A 46 -14.05 6.01 -5.72
C SER A 46 -14.97 6.94 -6.50
N LEU A 47 -15.54 6.47 -7.61
CA LEU A 47 -16.48 7.26 -8.40
C LEU A 47 -17.74 7.64 -7.61
N VAL A 48 -18.29 6.69 -6.85
CA VAL A 48 -19.45 6.94 -5.98
C VAL A 48 -19.13 7.97 -4.91
N PHE A 49 -17.98 7.84 -4.23
CA PHE A 49 -17.56 8.79 -3.19
C PHE A 49 -17.29 10.17 -3.77
N THR A 50 -16.63 10.28 -4.92
CA THR A 50 -16.35 11.54 -5.60
C THR A 50 -17.65 12.23 -6.04
N ALA A 51 -18.61 11.45 -6.55
CA ALA A 51 -19.93 11.97 -6.91
C ALA A 51 -20.71 12.47 -5.68
N ALA A 52 -20.69 11.70 -4.60
CA ALA A 52 -21.35 12.07 -3.34
C ALA A 52 -20.72 13.30 -2.68
N ALA A 53 -19.40 13.50 -2.85
CA ALA A 53 -18.68 14.68 -2.38
C ALA A 53 -18.87 15.92 -3.28
N GLY A 54 -19.49 15.78 -4.45
CA GLY A 54 -19.66 16.88 -5.42
C GLY A 54 -18.37 17.26 -6.16
N GLU A 55 -17.34 16.40 -6.14
CA GLU A 55 -16.01 16.68 -6.70
C GLU A 55 -15.83 16.16 -8.14
N LEU A 56 -16.91 15.82 -8.85
CA LEU A 56 -16.87 15.41 -10.26
C LEU A 56 -16.15 16.40 -11.18
N PRO A 57 -16.27 17.75 -10.99
CA PRO A 57 -15.51 18.71 -11.80
C PRO A 57 -13.99 18.51 -11.71
N GLY A 58 -13.47 18.04 -10.56
CA GLY A 58 -12.05 17.71 -10.40
C GLY A 58 -11.61 16.54 -11.28
N VAL A 59 -12.48 15.55 -11.46
CA VAL A 59 -12.22 14.42 -12.37
C VAL A 59 -12.17 14.90 -13.82
N ALA A 60 -13.12 15.79 -14.22
CA ALA A 60 -13.12 16.38 -15.55
C ALA A 60 -11.82 17.18 -15.81
N TYR A 61 -11.34 17.94 -14.83
CA TYR A 61 -10.07 18.66 -14.93
C TYR A 61 -8.87 17.71 -15.17
N ILE A 62 -8.81 16.59 -14.46
CA ILE A 62 -7.77 15.57 -14.65
C ILE A 62 -7.80 15.04 -16.09
N LEU A 63 -8.98 14.71 -16.61
CA LEU A 63 -9.16 14.13 -17.94
C LEU A 63 -8.87 15.13 -19.08
N THR A 64 -9.13 16.42 -18.85
CA THR A 64 -8.96 17.47 -19.87
C THR A 64 -7.59 18.12 -19.87
N THR A 65 -6.75 17.90 -18.83
CA THR A 65 -5.41 18.49 -18.71
C THR A 65 -4.34 17.45 -19.02
N PRO A 66 -3.69 17.49 -20.23
CA PRO A 66 -2.81 16.39 -20.66
C PRO A 66 -1.65 16.07 -19.70
N GLY A 67 -1.02 17.09 -19.10
CA GLY A 67 0.07 16.89 -18.14
C GLY A 67 -0.40 16.19 -16.86
N VAL A 68 -1.56 16.58 -16.34
CA VAL A 68 -2.17 15.98 -15.16
C VAL A 68 -2.62 14.54 -15.46
N LEU A 69 -3.22 14.31 -16.62
CA LEU A 69 -3.61 12.98 -17.08
C LEU A 69 -2.39 12.05 -17.21
N ALA A 70 -1.33 12.52 -17.86
CA ALA A 70 -0.09 11.74 -18.01
C ALA A 70 0.53 11.37 -16.65
N ALA A 71 0.59 12.30 -15.70
CA ALA A 71 1.07 12.04 -14.35
C ALA A 71 0.20 11.00 -13.62
N ASN A 72 -1.13 11.13 -13.69
CA ASN A 72 -2.06 10.17 -13.09
C ASN A 72 -1.97 8.78 -13.74
N LEU A 73 -1.83 8.69 -15.06
CA LEU A 73 -1.61 7.42 -15.75
C LEU A 73 -0.28 6.78 -15.32
N GLY A 74 0.79 7.56 -15.20
CA GLY A 74 2.08 7.08 -14.68
C GLY A 74 1.96 6.51 -13.27
N LEU A 75 1.32 7.23 -12.36
CA LEU A 75 1.05 6.75 -10.99
C LEU A 75 0.17 5.49 -11.00
N GLY A 76 -0.89 5.48 -11.78
CA GLY A 76 -1.80 4.34 -11.86
C GLY A 76 -1.16 3.08 -12.44
N LEU A 77 -0.43 3.20 -13.54
CA LEU A 77 0.17 2.05 -14.23
C LEU A 77 1.44 1.55 -13.54
N VAL A 78 2.34 2.46 -13.15
CA VAL A 78 3.65 2.07 -12.60
C VAL A 78 3.55 1.86 -11.09
N CYS A 79 3.10 2.87 -10.34
CA CYS A 79 3.11 2.81 -8.89
C CYS A 79 1.98 1.96 -8.31
N SER A 80 0.83 1.87 -8.99
CA SER A 80 -0.29 1.06 -8.49
C SER A 80 -0.38 -0.30 -9.18
N LEU A 81 -0.60 -0.36 -10.49
CA LEU A 81 -0.85 -1.62 -11.19
C LEU A 81 0.37 -2.55 -11.17
N ALA A 82 1.55 -2.06 -11.56
CA ALA A 82 2.75 -2.89 -11.61
C ALA A 82 3.19 -3.33 -10.21
N ALA A 83 3.18 -2.43 -9.21
CA ALA A 83 3.54 -2.76 -7.84
C ALA A 83 2.59 -3.79 -7.22
N GLN A 84 1.28 -3.61 -7.38
CA GLN A 84 0.28 -4.54 -6.87
C GLN A 84 0.31 -5.89 -7.60
N TRP A 85 0.63 -5.89 -8.89
CA TRP A 85 0.81 -7.15 -9.63
C TRP A 85 1.99 -7.94 -9.08
N LEU A 86 3.14 -7.29 -8.88
CA LEU A 86 4.33 -7.93 -8.30
C LEU A 86 4.05 -8.45 -6.89
N TYR A 87 3.38 -7.67 -6.05
CA TYR A 87 3.02 -8.07 -4.70
C TYR A 87 2.06 -9.28 -4.69
N THR A 88 1.00 -9.23 -5.51
CA THR A 88 0.04 -10.33 -5.62
C THR A 88 0.68 -11.60 -6.20
N ALA A 89 1.61 -11.46 -7.14
CA ALA A 89 2.37 -12.57 -7.68
C ALA A 89 3.29 -13.18 -6.62
N ALA A 90 3.97 -12.36 -5.82
CA ALA A 90 4.81 -12.81 -4.71
C ALA A 90 4.04 -13.61 -3.66
N LEU A 91 2.81 -13.20 -3.32
CA LEU A 91 1.93 -13.91 -2.38
C LEU A 91 1.56 -15.34 -2.81
N LYS A 92 1.80 -15.71 -4.07
CA LYS A 92 1.65 -17.11 -4.52
C LYS A 92 2.78 -18.01 -4.06
N THR A 93 3.97 -17.45 -3.90
CA THR A 93 5.22 -18.19 -3.63
C THR A 93 5.72 -18.02 -2.21
N ILE A 94 5.46 -16.86 -1.60
CA ILE A 94 5.92 -16.56 -0.25
C ILE A 94 4.74 -16.41 0.73
N PRO A 95 4.93 -16.72 2.02
CA PRO A 95 3.91 -16.49 3.04
C PRO A 95 3.55 -15.00 3.16
N ALA A 96 2.26 -14.72 3.41
CA ALA A 96 1.77 -13.35 3.56
C ALA A 96 2.52 -12.54 4.63
N SER A 97 2.93 -13.19 5.72
CA SER A 97 3.73 -12.56 6.77
C SER A 97 5.06 -12.02 6.27
N ARG A 98 5.77 -12.78 5.43
CA ARG A 98 7.04 -12.32 4.84
C ARG A 98 6.82 -11.22 3.81
N ALA A 99 5.77 -11.31 3.01
CA ALA A 99 5.41 -10.26 2.06
C ALA A 99 5.03 -8.96 2.78
N SER A 100 4.28 -9.04 3.86
CA SER A 100 3.93 -7.86 4.68
C SER A 100 5.15 -7.22 5.32
N ILE A 101 6.10 -8.03 5.84
CA ILE A 101 7.36 -7.50 6.39
C ILE A 101 8.16 -6.75 5.31
N ALA A 102 8.22 -7.29 4.08
CA ALA A 102 8.89 -6.59 2.99
C ALA A 102 8.16 -5.28 2.61
N ALA A 103 6.82 -5.26 2.66
CA ALA A 103 6.03 -4.07 2.36
C ALA A 103 6.21 -2.96 3.42
N THR A 104 6.49 -3.30 4.67
CA THR A 104 6.76 -2.28 5.72
C THR A 104 8.06 -1.50 5.48
N PHE A 105 8.90 -1.88 4.53
CA PHE A 105 10.04 -1.05 4.09
C PHE A 105 9.60 0.16 3.26
N GLU A 106 8.37 0.18 2.75
CA GLU A 106 7.83 1.25 1.91
C GLU A 106 7.87 2.63 2.58
N PRO A 107 7.39 2.83 3.83
CA PRO A 107 7.47 4.14 4.50
C PRO A 107 8.91 4.60 4.72
N VAL A 108 9.83 3.69 5.02
CA VAL A 108 11.26 4.01 5.17
C VAL A 108 11.83 4.52 3.84
N ALA A 109 11.55 3.81 2.74
CA ALA A 109 11.98 4.23 1.41
C ALA A 109 11.36 5.58 1.01
N ALA A 110 10.05 5.77 1.27
CA ALA A 110 9.36 7.02 1.00
C ALA A 110 9.97 8.21 1.76
N ALA A 111 10.31 8.03 3.03
CA ALA A 111 10.95 9.06 3.85
C ALA A 111 12.36 9.39 3.35
N LEU A 112 13.15 8.39 2.95
CA LEU A 112 14.47 8.59 2.36
C LEU A 112 14.40 9.34 1.03
N PHE A 113 13.48 8.97 0.14
CA PHE A 113 13.26 9.70 -1.11
C PHE A 113 12.75 11.12 -0.86
N GLY A 114 11.88 11.33 0.10
CA GLY A 114 11.41 12.66 0.53
C GLY A 114 12.57 13.55 0.95
N LEU A 115 13.50 13.03 1.72
CA LEU A 115 14.68 13.74 2.20
C LEU A 115 15.66 14.05 1.05
N VAL A 116 15.98 13.04 0.20
CA VAL A 116 17.01 13.15 -0.83
C VAL A 116 16.53 13.92 -2.06
N LEU A 117 15.31 13.63 -2.56
CA LEU A 117 14.80 14.21 -3.81
C LEU A 117 14.07 15.53 -3.59
N PHE A 118 13.38 15.68 -2.47
CA PHE A 118 12.55 16.86 -2.19
C PHE A 118 13.13 17.76 -1.09
N GLY A 119 14.27 17.41 -0.50
CA GLY A 119 14.90 18.19 0.57
C GLY A 119 14.02 18.35 1.81
N GLN A 120 13.10 17.41 2.04
CA GLN A 120 12.19 17.43 3.18
C GLN A 120 13.01 17.33 4.47
N LYS A 121 12.72 18.21 5.42
CA LYS A 121 13.35 18.14 6.75
C LYS A 121 12.56 17.14 7.60
N MET A 122 13.27 16.20 8.20
CA MET A 122 12.70 15.32 9.22
C MET A 122 13.00 15.88 10.61
N ASP A 123 11.97 15.90 11.44
CA ASP A 123 12.13 16.22 12.85
C ASP A 123 12.65 14.97 13.62
N GLY A 124 13.01 15.19 14.90
CA GLY A 124 13.55 14.11 15.74
C GLY A 124 12.55 12.95 15.93
N PHE A 125 11.25 13.23 15.93
CA PHE A 125 10.21 12.20 16.05
C PHE A 125 10.12 11.36 14.77
N GLY A 126 10.24 11.95 13.59
CA GLY A 126 10.28 11.25 12.31
C GLY A 126 11.48 10.30 12.22
N VAL A 127 12.66 10.76 12.63
CA VAL A 127 13.86 9.90 12.69
C VAL A 127 13.67 8.75 13.66
N ALA A 128 13.16 9.02 14.86
CA ALA A 128 12.89 7.98 15.86
C ALA A 128 11.88 6.94 15.34
N GLY A 129 10.82 7.37 14.64
CA GLY A 129 9.84 6.49 14.00
C GLY A 129 10.48 5.52 13.01
N ILE A 130 11.32 6.03 12.10
CA ILE A 130 12.04 5.19 11.12
C ILE A 130 12.97 4.19 11.80
N VAL A 131 13.71 4.63 12.82
CA VAL A 131 14.60 3.73 13.59
C VAL A 131 13.80 2.63 14.27
N CYS A 132 12.67 2.95 14.88
CA CYS A 132 11.78 1.96 15.49
C CYS A 132 11.21 0.97 14.44
N GLU A 133 10.83 1.46 13.26
CA GLU A 133 10.32 0.63 12.17
C GLU A 133 11.39 -0.33 11.66
N ILE A 134 12.60 0.15 11.40
CA ILE A 134 13.73 -0.69 10.98
C ILE A 134 14.06 -1.73 12.06
N ALA A 135 14.07 -1.34 13.33
CA ALA A 135 14.31 -2.27 14.43
C ALA A 135 13.24 -3.36 14.50
N ALA A 136 11.96 -3.01 14.33
CA ALA A 136 10.86 -3.96 14.27
C ALA A 136 10.99 -4.93 13.09
N LEU A 137 11.38 -4.43 11.91
CA LEU A 137 11.64 -5.27 10.72
C LEU A 137 12.75 -6.29 10.97
N VAL A 138 13.86 -5.86 11.57
CA VAL A 138 14.98 -6.73 11.89
C VAL A 138 14.54 -7.80 12.90
N LEU A 139 13.84 -7.41 13.96
CA LEU A 139 13.33 -8.35 14.97
C LEU A 139 12.38 -9.39 14.38
N LEU A 140 11.50 -8.99 13.45
CA LEU A 140 10.58 -9.92 12.78
C LEU A 140 11.27 -10.91 11.83
N GLN A 141 12.47 -10.59 11.36
CA GLN A 141 13.26 -11.48 10.50
C GLN A 141 14.12 -12.46 11.29
N LEU A 142 14.30 -12.26 12.60
CA LEU A 142 15.05 -13.20 13.43
C LEU A 142 14.31 -14.55 13.49
N PRO A 143 15.02 -15.68 13.35
CA PRO A 143 14.40 -16.99 13.46
C PRO A 143 13.79 -17.15 14.85
N ALA A 144 12.50 -17.54 14.89
CA ALA A 144 11.86 -17.85 16.17
C ALA A 144 12.67 -18.93 16.90
N PRO A 145 12.90 -18.80 18.22
CA PRO A 145 13.61 -19.81 18.98
C PRO A 145 12.91 -21.15 18.79
N ALA A 146 13.69 -22.18 18.43
CA ALA A 146 13.18 -23.52 18.21
C ALA A 146 12.38 -23.94 19.45
N LYS A 147 11.08 -24.26 19.30
CA LYS A 147 10.28 -24.83 20.36
C LYS A 147 11.00 -26.10 20.81
N ARG A 148 11.59 -26.10 22.01
CA ARG A 148 12.03 -27.34 22.67
C ARG A 148 10.83 -28.27 22.72
N LYS A 149 10.89 -29.35 21.96
CA LYS A 149 9.98 -30.48 22.14
C LYS A 149 10.31 -31.07 23.53
N GLY A 150 9.44 -30.80 24.51
CA GLY A 150 9.40 -31.51 25.77
C GLY A 150 8.63 -32.80 25.60
#